data_0abe2ca33c1028414f7d4834d131882b
#
_entry.id   0abe2ca33c1028414f7d4834d131882b
#
_cell.length_a   1.000
_cell.length_b   1.000
_cell.length_c   1.000
_cell.angle_alpha   90.00
_cell.angle_beta   90.00
_cell.angle_gamma   90.00
#
_symmetry.space_group_name_H-M   'P 1'
#
loop_
_entity.id
_entity.type
_entity.pdbx_description
1 polymer ?
#
loop_
_entity_poly.entity_id
_entity_poly.type
_entity_poly.pdbx_seq_one_letter_code
_entity_poly.pdbx_strand_id
1 'polypeptide(L)'
;MLMTGLGALAAALPVPAALGSVSKEQAPAGWGRAPEAPPPGGAAVTYIFQDDFDGPAGSAPDPSKWEVAKARESMEDPTFWELPENVGQYRDDRRNVFLDGKSNLVFRAAKDGNTYYSGKLFGNWRGGIGHTWEARIKLNCLTPGCWPAWYMANDNPTIGGEVDVMEWYGNGHWAAGTAVHALLNGGEHVSHGITVDSGWHTWRCQWDNAGMRFWEDYTDGAQPYFSVPANALPDWHFNEPGYTMFPVLDLAVAGSGGGDPGPGTYPAEMLVDWVRVW
;
A
#
# COMPACT_ATOMS: atom_id res chain seq x y z
N MET A 1 -34.18 8.64 -16.48
CA MET A 1 -33.41 7.76 -17.37
C MET A 1 -32.36 7.17 -16.49
N LEU A 2 -32.63 5.97 -15.95
CA LEU A 2 -31.74 5.29 -14.99
C LEU A 2 -30.51 4.79 -15.71
N MET A 3 -29.32 5.26 -15.32
CA MET A 3 -28.08 4.57 -15.64
C MET A 3 -27.76 3.64 -14.47
N THR A 4 -27.93 2.37 -14.70
CA THR A 4 -27.47 1.31 -13.81
C THR A 4 -25.96 1.19 -13.99
N GLY A 5 -25.20 1.61 -12.97
CA GLY A 5 -23.77 1.33 -12.87
C GLY A 5 -23.57 -0.17 -12.69
N LEU A 6 -23.03 -0.83 -13.71
CA LEU A 6 -22.49 -2.17 -13.56
C LEU A 6 -21.14 -2.06 -12.82
N GLY A 7 -21.13 -2.48 -11.57
CA GLY A 7 -19.88 -2.79 -10.88
C GLY A 7 -19.14 -3.88 -11.66
N ALA A 8 -17.97 -3.57 -12.15
CA ALA A 8 -17.12 -4.55 -12.80
C ALA A 8 -16.58 -5.51 -11.72
N LEU A 9 -17.16 -6.72 -11.65
CA LEU A 9 -16.48 -7.84 -11.01
C LEU A 9 -15.23 -8.16 -11.83
N ALA A 10 -14.08 -7.78 -11.35
CA ALA A 10 -12.83 -8.29 -11.88
C ALA A 10 -12.74 -9.78 -11.52
N ALA A 11 -13.02 -10.64 -12.47
CA ALA A 11 -12.81 -12.07 -12.34
C ALA A 11 -11.30 -12.35 -12.44
N ALA A 12 -10.66 -12.58 -11.28
CA ALA A 12 -9.30 -13.06 -11.24
C ALA A 12 -9.22 -14.47 -11.84
N LEU A 13 -8.41 -14.63 -12.87
CA LEU A 13 -8.04 -15.93 -13.40
C LEU A 13 -7.09 -16.62 -12.42
N PRO A 14 -7.18 -17.94 -12.21
CA PRO A 14 -6.31 -18.64 -11.29
C PRO A 14 -4.86 -18.63 -11.79
N VAL A 15 -3.96 -18.09 -10.97
CA VAL A 15 -2.52 -18.15 -11.20
C VAL A 15 -2.01 -19.54 -10.78
N PRO A 16 -1.20 -20.25 -11.58
CA PRO A 16 -0.61 -21.52 -11.16
C PRO A 16 0.42 -21.30 -10.04
N ALA A 17 0.30 -22.09 -8.98
CA ALA A 17 1.19 -22.08 -7.83
C ALA A 17 2.64 -22.40 -8.24
N ALA A 18 3.57 -21.48 -8.00
CA ALA A 18 5.00 -21.76 -8.04
C ALA A 18 5.45 -22.25 -6.66
N LEU A 19 5.87 -23.51 -6.61
CA LEU A 19 6.49 -24.15 -5.44
C LEU A 19 7.94 -23.66 -5.28
N GLY A 20 8.27 -23.19 -4.07
CA GLY A 20 9.67 -22.94 -3.71
C GLY A 20 9.82 -22.15 -2.42
N SER A 21 9.57 -22.78 -1.24
CA SER A 21 9.91 -22.19 0.05
C SER A 21 11.37 -22.41 0.40
N VAL A 22 12.14 -21.34 0.55
CA VAL A 22 13.44 -21.35 1.23
C VAL A 22 13.25 -20.70 2.59
N SER A 23 13.45 -21.48 3.67
CA SER A 23 13.39 -21.01 5.06
C SER A 23 14.57 -20.07 5.33
N LYS A 24 14.27 -18.85 5.82
CA LYS A 24 15.27 -17.91 6.36
C LYS A 24 15.28 -17.98 7.88
N GLU A 25 16.48 -18.10 8.44
CA GLU A 25 16.77 -18.12 9.86
C GLU A 25 16.46 -16.77 10.53
N GLN A 26 15.85 -16.81 11.72
CA GLN A 26 15.48 -15.65 12.52
C GLN A 26 16.71 -15.00 13.16
N ALA A 27 16.87 -13.69 13.01
CA ALA A 27 17.81 -12.89 13.78
C ALA A 27 17.24 -12.57 15.19
N PRO A 28 18.08 -12.49 16.24
CA PRO A 28 17.62 -12.30 17.63
C PRO A 28 17.13 -10.87 17.90
N ALA A 29 16.12 -10.77 18.78
CA ALA A 29 15.50 -9.54 19.21
C ALA A 29 16.39 -8.72 20.14
N GLY A 30 16.41 -7.41 19.91
CA GLY A 30 16.82 -6.37 20.85
C GLY A 30 18.06 -5.61 20.42
N TRP A 31 17.83 -4.33 20.04
CA TRP A 31 18.72 -3.17 20.22
C TRP A 31 18.09 -2.00 19.45
N GLY A 32 18.14 -0.81 20.02
CA GLY A 32 17.73 0.42 19.35
C GLY A 32 18.45 0.51 17.99
N ARG A 33 17.69 0.80 16.96
CA ARG A 33 18.15 0.73 15.57
C ARG A 33 19.29 1.72 15.33
N ALA A 34 20.41 1.20 14.81
CA ALA A 34 21.34 2.03 14.06
C ALA A 34 20.65 2.46 12.73
N PRO A 35 20.84 3.71 12.26
CA PRO A 35 20.31 4.09 10.96
C PRO A 35 20.75 3.09 9.91
N GLU A 36 19.78 2.54 9.17
CA GLU A 36 20.07 1.60 8.09
C GLU A 36 20.93 2.32 7.05
N ALA A 37 22.07 1.71 6.73
CA ALA A 37 22.96 2.27 5.73
C ALA A 37 22.22 2.44 4.40
N PRO A 38 22.52 3.49 3.62
CA PRO A 38 22.02 3.61 2.26
C PRO A 38 22.32 2.33 1.48
N PRO A 39 21.52 1.98 0.47
CA PRO A 39 21.73 0.76 -0.30
C PRO A 39 23.20 0.65 -0.72
N PRO A 40 23.84 -0.53 -0.55
CA PRO A 40 25.25 -0.69 -0.82
C PRO A 40 25.54 -0.44 -2.30
N GLY A 41 26.55 0.40 -2.59
CA GLY A 41 27.15 0.52 -3.91
C GLY A 41 26.88 1.82 -4.67
N GLY A 42 27.27 2.98 -4.19
CA GLY A 42 27.21 4.17 -5.04
C GLY A 42 27.20 5.50 -4.29
N ALA A 43 27.10 6.59 -5.03
CA ALA A 43 26.93 7.94 -4.52
C ALA A 43 25.79 8.00 -3.51
N ALA A 44 25.93 8.84 -2.48
CA ALA A 44 24.87 9.06 -1.48
C ALA A 44 23.55 9.35 -2.18
N VAL A 45 22.54 8.52 -1.91
CA VAL A 45 21.18 8.72 -2.45
C VAL A 45 20.62 9.98 -1.82
N THR A 46 20.18 10.91 -2.66
CA THR A 46 19.44 12.09 -2.18
C THR A 46 17.95 11.78 -2.27
N TYR A 47 17.32 11.65 -1.13
CA TYR A 47 15.87 11.46 -1.07
C TYR A 47 15.16 12.78 -1.38
N ILE A 48 14.19 12.71 -2.29
CA ILE A 48 13.31 13.84 -2.64
C ILE A 48 12.05 13.87 -1.77
N PHE A 49 11.71 12.72 -1.20
CA PHE A 49 10.72 12.58 -0.13
C PHE A 49 11.17 11.47 0.82
N GLN A 50 11.05 11.72 2.13
CA GLN A 50 11.29 10.68 3.13
C GLN A 50 10.52 10.96 4.41
N ASP A 51 10.13 9.90 5.08
CA ASP A 51 9.67 9.92 6.46
C ASP A 51 10.13 8.65 7.17
N ASP A 52 10.85 8.82 8.27
CA ASP A 52 11.30 7.73 9.15
C ASP A 52 10.38 7.62 10.39
N PHE A 53 9.26 8.33 10.40
CA PHE A 53 8.21 8.32 11.41
C PHE A 53 8.72 8.53 12.86
N ASP A 54 9.74 9.35 13.00
CA ASP A 54 10.27 9.73 14.30
C ASP A 54 9.31 10.62 15.05
N GLY A 55 9.08 10.33 16.32
CA GLY A 55 8.23 11.16 17.18
C GLY A 55 7.77 10.46 18.45
N PRO A 56 7.13 11.21 19.35
CA PRO A 56 6.62 10.64 20.60
C PRO A 56 5.50 9.63 20.39
N ALA A 57 5.44 8.60 21.22
CA ALA A 57 4.36 7.62 21.19
C ALA A 57 2.98 8.29 21.30
N GLY A 58 2.06 7.88 20.43
CA GLY A 58 0.69 8.40 20.35
C GLY A 58 0.56 9.75 19.64
N SER A 59 1.64 10.31 19.06
CA SER A 59 1.54 11.50 18.23
C SER A 59 1.03 11.17 16.81
N ALA A 60 0.49 12.17 16.13
CA ALA A 60 0.14 12.06 14.73
C ALA A 60 1.39 12.03 13.85
N PRO A 61 1.31 11.46 12.61
CA PRO A 61 2.33 11.66 11.59
C PRO A 61 2.45 13.16 11.24
N ASP A 62 3.57 13.55 10.64
CA ASP A 62 3.85 14.93 10.26
C ASP A 62 2.80 15.46 9.24
N PRO A 63 1.97 16.45 9.61
CA PRO A 63 0.92 16.96 8.72
C PRO A 63 1.46 17.75 7.52
N SER A 64 2.74 18.11 7.50
CA SER A 64 3.37 18.69 6.32
C SER A 64 3.65 17.64 5.23
N LYS A 65 3.74 16.37 5.61
CA LYS A 65 4.04 15.24 4.72
C LYS A 65 2.79 14.41 4.41
N TRP A 66 1.85 14.32 5.36
CA TRP A 66 0.74 13.38 5.29
C TRP A 66 -0.59 14.01 5.68
N GLU A 67 -1.62 13.61 4.97
CA GLU A 67 -3.00 13.81 5.36
C GLU A 67 -3.60 12.48 5.84
N VAL A 68 -4.22 12.49 7.03
CA VAL A 68 -4.95 11.32 7.55
C VAL A 68 -6.37 11.36 7.04
N ALA A 69 -6.83 10.30 6.40
CA ALA A 69 -8.20 10.18 5.92
C ALA A 69 -9.19 10.26 7.08
N LYS A 70 -10.26 11.02 6.89
CA LYS A 70 -11.38 11.14 7.82
C LYS A 70 -12.41 10.05 7.56
N ALA A 71 -13.34 9.89 8.49
CA ALA A 71 -14.44 8.95 8.36
C ALA A 71 -15.15 9.11 7.00
N ARG A 72 -15.25 7.98 6.27
CA ARG A 72 -15.88 7.88 4.95
C ARG A 72 -15.24 8.71 3.83
N GLU A 73 -14.02 9.20 4.01
CA GLU A 73 -13.25 9.74 2.90
C GLU A 73 -12.52 8.60 2.19
N SER A 74 -13.01 8.24 1.03
CA SER A 74 -12.25 7.53 0.02
C SER A 74 -11.98 8.51 -1.11
N MET A 75 -10.73 8.70 -1.50
CA MET A 75 -10.41 9.44 -2.73
C MET A 75 -10.84 8.65 -3.97
N GLU A 76 -10.95 7.36 -3.82
CA GLU A 76 -11.18 6.43 -4.90
C GLU A 76 -12.65 6.42 -5.32
N ASP A 77 -13.55 6.21 -4.39
CA ASP A 77 -14.99 6.23 -4.64
C ASP A 77 -15.73 6.53 -3.32
N PRO A 78 -16.30 7.72 -3.16
CA PRO A 78 -17.06 8.04 -1.95
C PRO A 78 -18.27 7.12 -1.75
N THR A 79 -18.79 6.48 -2.80
CA THR A 79 -19.91 5.53 -2.70
C THR A 79 -19.48 4.15 -2.23
N PHE A 80 -18.19 3.80 -2.34
CA PHE A 80 -17.66 2.52 -1.89
C PHE A 80 -17.97 2.25 -0.41
N TRP A 81 -17.91 3.27 0.43
CA TRP A 81 -18.20 3.18 1.86
C TRP A 81 -19.69 3.16 2.21
N GLU A 82 -20.56 3.41 1.24
CA GLU A 82 -22.01 3.36 1.40
C GLU A 82 -22.59 1.97 1.13
N LEU A 83 -21.76 1.02 0.63
CA LEU A 83 -22.18 -0.36 0.41
C LEU A 83 -22.45 -1.04 1.76
N PRO A 84 -23.52 -1.86 1.87
CA PRO A 84 -23.89 -2.54 3.12
C PRO A 84 -22.79 -3.44 3.70
N GLU A 85 -21.94 -4.01 2.87
CA GLU A 85 -20.78 -4.84 3.25
C GLU A 85 -19.62 -4.05 3.83
N ASN A 86 -19.58 -2.73 3.63
CA ASN A 86 -18.53 -1.87 4.14
C ASN A 86 -18.83 -1.42 5.57
N VAL A 87 -18.47 -2.27 6.52
CA VAL A 87 -18.59 -1.95 7.95
C VAL A 87 -17.34 -1.27 8.51
N GLY A 88 -16.29 -1.10 7.70
CA GLY A 88 -15.05 -0.42 8.03
C GLY A 88 -15.16 1.09 7.82
N GLN A 89 -14.49 1.88 8.66
CA GLN A 89 -14.40 3.33 8.55
C GLN A 89 -12.98 3.80 8.88
N TYR A 90 -12.47 4.76 8.10
CA TYR A 90 -11.24 5.46 8.47
C TYR A 90 -11.51 6.49 9.55
N ARG A 91 -10.50 6.71 10.39
CA ARG A 91 -10.52 7.76 11.40
C ARG A 91 -9.22 8.55 11.40
N ASP A 92 -9.34 9.85 11.54
CA ASP A 92 -8.22 10.78 11.73
C ASP A 92 -7.83 10.93 13.21
N ASP A 93 -8.28 10.03 14.06
CA ASP A 93 -7.89 10.02 15.46
C ASP A 93 -6.65 9.14 15.72
N ARG A 94 -5.93 9.46 16.78
CA ARG A 94 -4.70 8.78 17.15
C ARG A 94 -4.88 7.39 17.77
N ARG A 95 -6.06 6.82 17.71
CA ARG A 95 -6.32 5.43 18.10
C ARG A 95 -6.06 4.48 16.95
N ASN A 96 -6.18 4.96 15.71
CA ASN A 96 -6.08 4.17 14.50
C ASN A 96 -4.84 4.51 13.66
N VAL A 97 -4.35 5.78 13.72
CA VAL A 97 -3.11 6.20 13.03
C VAL A 97 -2.26 7.01 14.00
N PHE A 98 -1.08 6.51 14.35
CA PHE A 98 -0.21 7.13 15.34
C PHE A 98 1.24 6.65 15.25
N LEU A 99 2.17 7.43 15.79
CA LEU A 99 3.56 7.03 15.98
C LEU A 99 3.70 6.20 17.27
N ASP A 100 4.49 5.14 17.23
CA ASP A 100 4.68 4.26 18.40
C ASP A 100 5.77 4.72 19.37
N GLY A 101 6.51 5.77 19.01
CA GLY A 101 7.66 6.29 19.79
C GLY A 101 8.95 5.47 19.60
N LYS A 102 8.98 4.57 18.62
CA LYS A 102 10.13 3.72 18.26
C LYS A 102 10.41 3.78 16.75
N SER A 103 10.11 4.95 16.16
CA SER A 103 10.28 5.21 14.73
C SER A 103 9.41 4.29 13.86
N ASN A 104 8.17 4.05 14.27
CA ASN A 104 7.19 3.40 13.43
C ASN A 104 5.88 4.18 13.41
N LEU A 105 5.29 4.28 12.23
CA LEU A 105 3.89 4.60 12.06
C LEU A 105 3.06 3.34 12.23
N VAL A 106 1.99 3.43 12.99
CA VAL A 106 1.05 2.32 13.24
C VAL A 106 -0.30 2.65 12.64
N PHE A 107 -0.79 1.77 11.80
CA PHE A 107 -2.20 1.68 11.44
C PHE A 107 -2.83 0.57 12.26
N ARG A 108 -3.88 0.90 13.00
CA ARG A 108 -4.58 -0.06 13.85
C ARG A 108 -6.01 -0.25 13.40
N ALA A 109 -6.31 -1.44 12.94
CA ALA A 109 -7.68 -1.89 12.75
C ALA A 109 -8.26 -2.34 14.10
N ALA A 110 -9.39 -1.79 14.51
CA ALA A 110 -10.04 -2.08 15.79
C ALA A 110 -11.55 -2.16 15.63
N LYS A 111 -12.18 -3.02 16.43
CA LYS A 111 -13.63 -3.17 16.49
C LYS A 111 -14.20 -2.36 17.66
N ASP A 112 -15.28 -1.64 17.41
CA ASP A 112 -16.06 -0.91 18.40
C ASP A 112 -17.56 -1.14 18.12
N GLY A 113 -18.20 -1.93 18.95
CA GLY A 113 -19.57 -2.42 18.68
C GLY A 113 -19.63 -3.27 17.39
N ASN A 114 -20.40 -2.83 16.42
CA ASN A 114 -20.53 -3.47 15.11
C ASN A 114 -19.74 -2.76 14.01
N THR A 115 -19.00 -1.71 14.34
CA THR A 115 -18.20 -0.94 13.40
C THR A 115 -16.72 -1.27 13.58
N TYR A 116 -16.00 -1.31 12.48
CA TYR A 116 -14.55 -1.44 12.47
C TYR A 116 -13.93 -0.11 12.07
N TYR A 117 -12.86 0.26 12.72
CA TYR A 117 -12.13 1.49 12.48
C TYR A 117 -10.70 1.21 12.15
N SER A 118 -10.15 1.92 11.20
CA SER A 118 -8.77 1.81 10.79
C SER A 118 -8.25 3.16 10.28
N GLY A 119 -7.17 3.17 9.52
CA GLY A 119 -6.58 4.39 9.04
C GLY A 119 -5.99 4.28 7.65
N LYS A 120 -5.93 5.45 6.99
CA LYS A 120 -5.34 5.65 5.67
C LYS A 120 -4.61 6.98 5.66
N LEU A 121 -3.46 7.03 4.99
CA LEU A 121 -2.66 8.23 4.81
C LEU A 121 -2.46 8.53 3.34
N PHE A 122 -2.62 9.80 2.98
CA PHE A 122 -2.26 10.35 1.69
C PHE A 122 -1.02 11.22 1.82
N GLY A 123 -0.02 11.01 0.96
CA GLY A 123 1.13 11.88 0.91
C GLY A 123 0.81 13.23 0.30
N ASN A 124 1.25 14.31 0.96
CA ASN A 124 1.13 15.68 0.46
C ASN A 124 2.14 16.00 -0.66
N TRP A 125 3.04 15.08 -0.95
CA TRP A 125 4.05 15.20 -2.00
C TRP A 125 3.67 14.36 -3.23
N ARG A 126 4.06 14.84 -4.40
CA ARG A 126 3.82 14.14 -5.66
C ARG A 126 5.14 13.94 -6.41
N GLY A 127 5.31 12.75 -6.98
CA GLY A 127 6.44 12.41 -7.83
C GLY A 127 5.99 11.82 -9.16
N GLY A 128 6.86 11.91 -10.14
CA GLY A 128 6.60 11.41 -11.49
C GLY A 128 7.62 10.37 -11.93
N ILE A 129 7.71 10.22 -13.24
CA ILE A 129 8.65 9.32 -13.90
C ILE A 129 10.11 9.62 -13.52
N GLY A 130 10.93 8.61 -13.41
CA GLY A 130 12.34 8.69 -13.03
C GLY A 130 12.61 8.42 -11.55
N HIS A 131 11.57 8.18 -10.75
CA HIS A 131 11.72 7.96 -9.32
C HIS A 131 11.63 6.49 -8.91
N THR A 132 12.30 6.18 -7.80
CA THR A 132 12.16 4.93 -7.07
C THR A 132 11.40 5.20 -5.77
N TRP A 133 10.38 4.41 -5.52
CA TRP A 133 9.47 4.49 -4.37
C TRP A 133 9.66 3.25 -3.51
N GLU A 134 9.88 3.42 -2.23
CA GLU A 134 10.11 2.29 -1.34
C GLU A 134 9.55 2.57 0.05
N ALA A 135 8.95 1.54 0.64
CA ALA A 135 8.50 1.56 2.02
C ALA A 135 8.92 0.28 2.74
N ARG A 136 9.24 0.37 4.02
CA ARG A 136 9.51 -0.77 4.88
C ARG A 136 8.32 -1.00 5.80
N ILE A 137 7.68 -2.17 5.63
CA ILE A 137 6.36 -2.47 6.21
C ILE A 137 6.39 -3.82 6.91
N LYS A 138 5.60 -3.91 8.00
CA LYS A 138 5.33 -5.15 8.72
C LYS A 138 3.84 -5.35 8.88
N LEU A 139 3.34 -6.54 8.52
CA LEU A 139 1.92 -6.86 8.53
C LEU A 139 1.56 -7.76 9.71
N ASN A 140 1.23 -7.16 10.87
CA ASN A 140 0.61 -7.86 12.00
C ASN A 140 -0.93 -7.87 11.88
N CYS A 141 -1.44 -7.68 10.65
CA CYS A 141 -2.86 -7.56 10.32
C CYS A 141 -3.34 -8.62 9.32
N LEU A 142 -2.59 -9.71 9.15
CA LEU A 142 -2.96 -10.80 8.24
C LEU A 142 -4.10 -11.64 8.86
N THR A 143 -5.29 -11.05 8.94
CA THR A 143 -6.49 -11.65 9.53
C THR A 143 -7.71 -11.33 8.67
N PRO A 144 -8.74 -12.20 8.61
CA PRO A 144 -9.96 -11.93 7.85
C PRO A 144 -10.50 -10.52 8.12
N GLY A 145 -10.92 -9.86 7.07
CA GLY A 145 -11.45 -8.50 7.10
C GLY A 145 -10.42 -7.40 6.90
N CYS A 146 -9.13 -7.61 7.15
CA CYS A 146 -8.10 -6.60 6.89
C CYS A 146 -7.69 -6.56 5.42
N TRP A 147 -7.31 -5.36 4.97
CA TRP A 147 -6.82 -5.10 3.62
C TRP A 147 -5.72 -4.04 3.69
N PRO A 148 -4.49 -4.42 4.08
CA PRO A 148 -3.33 -3.53 4.05
C PRO A 148 -2.83 -3.30 2.64
N ALA A 149 -2.42 -2.05 2.34
CA ALA A 149 -1.87 -1.64 1.05
C ALA A 149 -0.78 -0.58 1.17
N TRP A 150 0.20 -0.67 0.29
CA TRP A 150 1.17 0.36 -0.06
C TRP A 150 1.07 0.61 -1.56
N TYR A 151 0.63 1.80 -1.94
CA TYR A 151 0.40 2.13 -3.34
C TYR A 151 0.64 3.60 -3.67
N MET A 152 0.60 3.91 -4.94
CA MET A 152 0.62 5.26 -5.48
C MET A 152 -0.65 5.51 -6.29
N ALA A 153 -1.18 6.73 -6.22
CA ALA A 153 -2.39 7.11 -6.94
C ALA A 153 -2.24 8.46 -7.64
N ASN A 154 -3.01 8.63 -8.72
CA ASN A 154 -3.27 9.92 -9.34
C ASN A 154 -4.77 10.19 -9.27
N ASP A 155 -5.16 11.32 -8.68
CA ASP A 155 -6.54 11.71 -8.43
C ASP A 155 -7.22 12.47 -9.58
N ASN A 156 -6.59 12.52 -10.73
CA ASN A 156 -7.22 13.11 -11.91
C ASN A 156 -8.31 12.18 -12.44
N PRO A 157 -9.57 12.59 -12.52
CA PRO A 157 -10.67 11.72 -12.91
C PRO A 157 -10.64 11.27 -14.39
N THR A 158 -9.77 11.90 -15.20
CA THR A 158 -9.67 11.61 -16.64
C THR A 158 -8.46 10.74 -16.98
N ILE A 159 -7.33 11.02 -16.34
CA ILE A 159 -6.05 10.36 -16.60
C ILE A 159 -5.49 9.73 -15.32
N GLY A 160 -6.35 9.38 -14.41
CA GLY A 160 -5.96 8.75 -13.16
C GLY A 160 -5.12 7.51 -13.37
N GLY A 161 -4.73 6.89 -12.30
CA GLY A 161 -3.97 5.64 -12.33
C GLY A 161 -3.63 5.23 -10.91
N GLU A 162 -3.37 3.95 -10.74
CA GLU A 162 -3.04 3.34 -9.46
C GLU A 162 -1.91 2.33 -9.65
N VAL A 163 -0.97 2.33 -8.73
CA VAL A 163 0.15 1.39 -8.73
C VAL A 163 0.27 0.78 -7.35
N ASP A 164 -0.23 -0.43 -7.21
CA ASP A 164 -0.21 -1.18 -5.97
C ASP A 164 1.12 -1.91 -5.86
N VAL A 165 1.98 -1.40 -5.01
CA VAL A 165 3.31 -1.99 -4.80
C VAL A 165 3.20 -3.24 -3.92
N MET A 166 2.29 -3.21 -2.96
CA MET A 166 1.98 -4.36 -2.11
C MET A 166 0.54 -4.26 -1.59
N GLU A 167 -0.24 -5.31 -1.80
CA GLU A 167 -1.55 -5.50 -1.19
C GLU A 167 -1.72 -6.92 -0.65
N TRP A 168 -2.42 -7.04 0.47
CA TRP A 168 -2.90 -8.32 0.97
C TRP A 168 -4.40 -8.25 1.24
N TYR A 169 -5.11 -9.33 0.96
CA TYR A 169 -6.56 -9.36 0.98
C TYR A 169 -7.08 -10.36 2.01
N GLY A 170 -7.79 -9.88 3.02
CA GLY A 170 -8.40 -10.68 4.07
C GLY A 170 -9.69 -11.39 3.65
N ASN A 171 -10.12 -11.24 2.40
CA ASN A 171 -11.35 -11.82 1.86
C ASN A 171 -11.26 -13.35 1.65
N GLY A 172 -10.07 -13.95 1.75
CA GLY A 172 -9.86 -15.38 1.57
C GLY A 172 -9.99 -15.90 0.14
N HIS A 173 -10.13 -15.00 -0.84
CA HIS A 173 -10.34 -15.34 -2.26
C HIS A 173 -9.23 -14.83 -3.16
N TRP A 174 -8.67 -13.67 -2.86
CA TRP A 174 -7.61 -13.06 -3.66
C TRP A 174 -6.26 -13.34 -3.04
N ALA A 175 -5.31 -13.67 -3.89
CA ALA A 175 -3.92 -13.74 -3.48
C ALA A 175 -3.37 -12.33 -3.27
N ALA A 176 -2.45 -12.16 -2.31
CA ALA A 176 -1.69 -10.93 -2.20
C ALA A 176 -1.04 -10.57 -3.55
N GLY A 177 -0.95 -9.28 -3.87
CA GLY A 177 -0.56 -8.86 -5.20
C GLY A 177 0.15 -7.53 -5.29
N THR A 178 0.75 -7.34 -6.45
CA THR A 178 1.24 -6.08 -7.01
C THR A 178 0.46 -5.83 -8.29
N ALA A 179 -0.02 -4.61 -8.51
CA ALA A 179 -0.82 -4.29 -9.70
C ALA A 179 -0.49 -2.90 -10.26
N VAL A 180 -0.76 -2.72 -11.55
CA VAL A 180 -0.76 -1.41 -12.22
C VAL A 180 -2.09 -1.27 -12.94
N HIS A 181 -2.86 -0.27 -12.55
CA HIS A 181 -4.17 0.06 -13.12
C HIS A 181 -4.09 1.32 -13.95
N ALA A 182 -4.66 1.28 -15.16
CA ALA A 182 -4.69 2.43 -16.07
C ALA A 182 -5.47 3.62 -15.48
N LEU A 183 -6.52 3.32 -14.71
CA LEU A 183 -7.36 4.30 -14.04
C LEU A 183 -7.45 3.99 -12.55
N LEU A 184 -7.62 5.01 -11.75
CA LEU A 184 -7.93 4.86 -10.32
C LEU A 184 -9.27 4.15 -10.17
N ASN A 185 -9.34 3.12 -9.34
CA ASN A 185 -10.53 2.28 -9.06
C ASN A 185 -11.13 1.57 -10.28
N GLY A 186 -10.33 1.19 -11.24
CA GLY A 186 -10.85 0.44 -12.37
C GLY A 186 -9.98 0.49 -13.62
N GLY A 187 -10.63 0.24 -14.75
CA GLY A 187 -9.94 0.14 -16.02
C GLY A 187 -9.19 -1.18 -16.20
N GLU A 188 -8.40 -1.24 -17.25
CA GLU A 188 -7.53 -2.39 -17.49
C GLU A 188 -6.34 -2.35 -16.53
N HIS A 189 -5.92 -3.51 -16.08
CA HIS A 189 -4.79 -3.65 -15.18
C HIS A 189 -3.92 -4.87 -15.53
N VAL A 190 -2.70 -4.84 -15.08
CA VAL A 190 -1.79 -5.99 -15.05
C VAL A 190 -1.37 -6.22 -13.60
N SER A 191 -1.30 -7.48 -13.20
CA SER A 191 -1.00 -7.83 -11.82
C SER A 191 -0.10 -9.05 -11.70
N HIS A 192 0.54 -9.18 -10.53
CA HIS A 192 1.40 -10.31 -10.17
C HIS A 192 1.14 -10.71 -8.71
N GLY A 193 0.97 -12.02 -8.48
CA GLY A 193 0.81 -12.54 -7.12
C GLY A 193 2.11 -12.48 -6.33
N ILE A 194 2.04 -12.07 -5.07
CA ILE A 194 3.16 -12.03 -4.13
C ILE A 194 2.87 -12.90 -2.92
N THR A 195 3.90 -13.19 -2.13
CA THR A 195 3.76 -13.82 -0.82
C THR A 195 4.10 -12.80 0.24
N VAL A 196 3.27 -12.67 1.25
CA VAL A 196 3.50 -11.78 2.39
C VAL A 196 3.48 -12.58 3.69
N ASP A 197 4.25 -12.13 4.66
CA ASP A 197 4.23 -12.66 6.02
C ASP A 197 4.25 -11.51 7.05
N SER A 198 4.36 -11.82 8.33
CA SER A 198 4.41 -10.84 9.42
C SER A 198 5.81 -10.35 9.74
N GLY A 199 6.80 -10.58 8.90
CA GLY A 199 8.14 -10.03 8.98
C GLY A 199 8.20 -8.56 8.57
N TRP A 200 9.36 -7.95 8.74
CA TRP A 200 9.67 -6.66 8.12
C TRP A 200 10.19 -6.88 6.71
N HIS A 201 9.53 -6.26 5.71
CA HIS A 201 9.94 -6.30 4.32
C HIS A 201 10.00 -4.90 3.72
N THR A 202 10.88 -4.70 2.74
CA THR A 202 10.91 -3.51 1.90
C THR A 202 10.19 -3.80 0.60
N TRP A 203 9.30 -2.87 0.22
CA TRP A 203 8.50 -2.98 -0.99
C TRP A 203 8.83 -1.80 -1.90
N ARG A 204 9.41 -2.10 -3.06
CA ARG A 204 9.97 -1.12 -4.00
C ARG A 204 9.25 -1.15 -5.34
N CYS A 205 8.97 0.05 -5.86
CA CYS A 205 8.66 0.29 -7.27
C CYS A 205 9.69 1.26 -7.85
N GLN A 206 10.31 0.92 -8.96
CA GLN A 206 11.07 1.83 -9.81
C GLN A 206 10.27 2.13 -11.06
N TRP A 207 10.04 3.41 -11.33
CA TRP A 207 9.27 3.89 -12.45
C TRP A 207 10.12 4.77 -13.36
N ASP A 208 10.32 4.35 -14.60
CA ASP A 208 11.06 5.09 -15.62
C ASP A 208 10.40 4.99 -17.01
N ASN A 209 11.08 5.51 -18.04
CA ASN A 209 10.56 5.51 -19.41
C ASN A 209 10.30 4.12 -19.99
N ALA A 210 10.94 3.09 -19.46
CA ALA A 210 10.73 1.70 -19.90
C ALA A 210 9.53 1.03 -19.22
N GLY A 211 8.97 1.63 -18.17
CA GLY A 211 7.86 1.11 -17.40
C GLY A 211 8.13 1.04 -15.91
N MET A 212 7.53 0.08 -15.23
CA MET A 212 7.62 -0.10 -13.78
C MET A 212 8.22 -1.46 -13.44
N ARG A 213 9.03 -1.51 -12.39
CA ARG A 213 9.67 -2.72 -11.89
C ARG A 213 9.52 -2.79 -10.39
N PHE A 214 9.31 -4.00 -9.86
CA PHE A 214 8.96 -4.23 -8.47
C PHE A 214 9.88 -5.24 -7.80
N TRP A 215 10.23 -4.97 -6.54
CA TRP A 215 11.05 -5.84 -5.70
C TRP A 215 10.49 -5.89 -4.27
N GLU A 216 10.63 -7.06 -3.68
CA GLU A 216 10.62 -7.26 -2.24
C GLU A 216 12.06 -7.41 -1.76
N ASP A 217 12.42 -6.74 -0.66
CA ASP A 217 13.75 -6.82 -0.04
C ASP A 217 14.89 -6.65 -1.05
N TYR A 218 14.85 -5.55 -1.81
CA TYR A 218 15.83 -5.27 -2.85
C TYR A 218 17.26 -5.34 -2.33
N THR A 219 18.12 -6.01 -3.11
CA THR A 219 19.58 -5.99 -2.98
C THR A 219 20.20 -5.67 -4.34
N ASP A 220 21.40 -5.08 -4.34
CA ASP A 220 22.08 -4.69 -5.57
C ASP A 220 22.18 -5.85 -6.58
N GLY A 221 21.71 -5.57 -7.80
CA GLY A 221 21.69 -6.54 -8.88
C GLY A 221 20.53 -7.54 -8.85
N ALA A 222 19.64 -7.46 -7.85
CA ALA A 222 18.45 -8.30 -7.81
C ALA A 222 17.54 -8.04 -9.02
N GLN A 223 17.05 -9.12 -9.62
CA GLN A 223 16.05 -9.00 -10.67
C GLN A 223 14.68 -8.67 -10.05
N PRO A 224 13.85 -7.83 -10.71
CA PRO A 224 12.50 -7.57 -10.25
C PRO A 224 11.68 -8.86 -10.29
N TYR A 225 10.81 -9.05 -9.29
CA TYR A 225 9.86 -10.15 -9.34
C TYR A 225 8.72 -9.88 -10.34
N PHE A 226 8.45 -8.60 -10.61
CA PHE A 226 7.44 -8.17 -11.58
C PHE A 226 7.94 -6.97 -12.38
N SER A 227 7.64 -6.94 -13.66
CA SER A 227 7.97 -5.83 -14.57
C SER A 227 6.81 -5.55 -15.50
N VAL A 228 6.40 -4.30 -15.58
CA VAL A 228 5.33 -3.80 -16.43
C VAL A 228 5.94 -2.86 -17.46
N PRO A 229 6.08 -3.29 -18.74
CA PRO A 229 6.61 -2.41 -19.78
C PRO A 229 5.74 -1.18 -19.97
N ALA A 230 6.34 -0.06 -20.36
CA ALA A 230 5.59 1.11 -20.80
C ALA A 230 4.63 0.71 -21.94
N ASN A 231 3.42 1.22 -21.89
CA ASN A 231 2.32 0.87 -22.80
C ASN A 231 1.82 -0.59 -22.69
N ALA A 232 2.03 -1.24 -21.55
CA ALA A 232 1.44 -2.55 -21.26
C ALA A 232 -0.10 -2.51 -21.22
N LEU A 233 -0.66 -1.34 -20.96
CA LEU A 233 -2.09 -1.06 -20.92
C LEU A 233 -2.46 -0.06 -22.02
N PRO A 234 -3.67 -0.13 -22.63
CA PRO A 234 -4.10 0.78 -23.68
C PRO A 234 -4.06 2.26 -23.25
N ASP A 235 -4.50 2.56 -22.02
CA ASP A 235 -4.56 3.91 -21.48
C ASP A 235 -3.33 4.18 -20.58
N TRP A 236 -2.13 4.10 -21.13
CA TRP A 236 -0.87 4.31 -20.42
C TRP A 236 -0.53 5.78 -20.27
N HIS A 237 -1.04 6.44 -19.25
CA HIS A 237 -0.78 7.86 -18.95
C HIS A 237 0.51 8.11 -18.15
N PHE A 238 1.12 7.09 -17.60
CA PHE A 238 2.27 7.19 -16.69
C PHE A 238 3.50 7.86 -17.30
N ASN A 239 3.63 7.87 -18.63
CA ASN A 239 4.74 8.50 -19.33
C ASN A 239 4.40 9.90 -19.88
N GLU A 240 3.21 10.41 -19.63
CA GLU A 240 2.81 11.74 -20.09
C GLU A 240 3.58 12.84 -19.36
N PRO A 241 3.98 13.94 -20.07
CA PRO A 241 4.65 15.04 -19.44
C PRO A 241 3.81 15.65 -18.30
N GLY A 242 4.41 15.75 -17.11
CA GLY A 242 3.75 16.32 -15.94
C GLY A 242 2.83 15.36 -15.20
N TYR A 243 2.71 14.11 -15.61
CA TYR A 243 1.98 13.08 -14.85
C TYR A 243 2.71 12.79 -13.54
N THR A 244 1.98 12.82 -12.43
CA THR A 244 2.52 12.57 -11.08
C THR A 244 1.55 11.74 -10.25
N MET A 245 2.09 11.03 -9.28
CA MET A 245 1.35 10.26 -8.29
C MET A 245 1.76 10.68 -6.88
N PHE A 246 0.91 10.42 -5.90
CA PHE A 246 1.20 10.58 -4.48
C PHE A 246 1.20 9.21 -3.78
N PRO A 247 2.00 9.05 -2.71
CA PRO A 247 2.04 7.81 -1.95
C PRO A 247 0.79 7.65 -1.07
N VAL A 248 0.31 6.43 -0.94
CA VAL A 248 -0.78 6.06 -0.05
C VAL A 248 -0.40 4.85 0.79
N LEU A 249 -0.67 4.93 2.08
CA LEU A 249 -0.57 3.83 3.03
C LEU A 249 -1.96 3.58 3.61
N ASP A 250 -2.42 2.36 3.53
CA ASP A 250 -3.78 2.00 3.89
C ASP A 250 -3.86 0.70 4.70
N LEU A 251 -4.71 0.69 5.70
CA LEU A 251 -5.21 -0.52 6.31
C LEU A 251 -6.74 -0.46 6.30
N ALA A 252 -7.35 -0.87 5.20
CA ALA A 252 -8.79 -0.96 5.10
C ALA A 252 -9.32 -2.15 5.91
N VAL A 253 -10.60 -2.09 6.28
CA VAL A 253 -11.33 -3.21 6.89
C VAL A 253 -12.64 -3.42 6.17
N ALA A 254 -12.94 -4.66 5.85
CA ALA A 254 -14.07 -5.07 5.03
C ALA A 254 -13.92 -4.66 3.55
N GLY A 255 -15.00 -4.37 2.87
CA GLY A 255 -15.01 -4.10 1.43
C GLY A 255 -14.65 -5.34 0.61
N SER A 256 -14.42 -5.13 -0.70
CA SER A 256 -14.12 -6.23 -1.64
C SER A 256 -12.83 -6.98 -1.30
N GLY A 257 -11.78 -6.27 -0.89
CA GLY A 257 -10.48 -6.86 -0.55
C GLY A 257 -10.42 -7.43 0.86
N GLY A 258 -11.07 -6.82 1.83
CA GLY A 258 -11.11 -7.31 3.21
C GLY A 258 -12.12 -8.45 3.43
N GLY A 259 -13.26 -8.38 2.78
CA GLY A 259 -14.36 -9.34 2.97
C GLY A 259 -15.01 -9.22 4.35
N ASP A 260 -15.52 -10.35 4.88
CA ASP A 260 -16.15 -10.37 6.21
C ASP A 260 -15.12 -10.27 7.33
N PRO A 261 -15.15 -9.20 8.14
CA PRO A 261 -14.23 -9.04 9.26
C PRO A 261 -14.67 -9.84 10.52
N GLY A 262 -15.85 -10.44 10.52
CA GLY A 262 -16.39 -11.15 11.68
C GLY A 262 -15.48 -12.24 12.23
N PRO A 263 -14.87 -13.10 11.40
CA PRO A 263 -13.92 -14.13 11.83
C PRO A 263 -12.53 -13.58 12.23
N GLY A 264 -12.25 -12.33 11.97
CA GLY A 264 -10.93 -11.72 12.18
C GLY A 264 -10.58 -11.51 13.66
N THR A 265 -9.29 -11.37 13.92
CA THR A 265 -8.76 -11.04 15.25
C THR A 265 -8.37 -9.56 15.29
N TYR A 266 -8.96 -8.83 16.21
CA TYR A 266 -8.74 -7.39 16.38
C TYR A 266 -8.34 -7.06 17.84
N PRO A 267 -7.52 -6.03 18.12
CA PRO A 267 -6.91 -5.14 17.12
C PRO A 267 -5.86 -5.84 16.25
N ALA A 268 -5.73 -5.39 15.01
CA ALA A 268 -4.75 -5.84 14.05
C ALA A 268 -3.97 -4.62 13.52
N GLU A 269 -2.68 -4.77 13.22
CA GLU A 269 -1.83 -3.61 12.96
C GLU A 269 -0.95 -3.80 11.72
N MET A 270 -0.85 -2.75 10.90
CA MET A 270 0.22 -2.57 9.95
C MET A 270 1.20 -1.54 10.53
N LEU A 271 2.49 -1.85 10.52
CA LEU A 271 3.54 -0.95 10.94
C LEU A 271 4.37 -0.54 9.73
N VAL A 272 4.73 0.76 9.68
CA VAL A 272 5.61 1.30 8.65
C VAL A 272 6.80 1.94 9.34
N ASP A 273 8.00 1.45 9.02
CA ASP A 273 9.26 1.93 9.60
C ASP A 273 9.73 3.20 8.87
N TRP A 274 9.60 3.23 7.55
CA TRP A 274 9.91 4.40 6.73
C TRP A 274 9.28 4.33 5.34
N VAL A 275 9.17 5.51 4.72
CA VAL A 275 8.88 5.71 3.29
C VAL A 275 9.97 6.58 2.69
N ARG A 276 10.49 6.22 1.53
CA ARG A 276 11.56 6.93 0.83
C ARG A 276 11.32 6.98 -0.66
N VAL A 277 11.60 8.14 -1.27
CA VAL A 277 11.53 8.33 -2.73
C VAL A 277 12.79 9.07 -3.19
N TRP A 278 13.40 8.62 -4.29
CA TRP A 278 14.62 9.22 -4.88
C TRP A 278 14.67 9.07 -6.39
#